data_dd883656d056393f629636439c810d89
#
_entry.id   dd883656d056393f629636439c810d89
#
_cell.length_a   1.000
_cell.length_b   1.000
_cell.length_c   1.000
_cell.angle_alpha   90.00
_cell.angle_beta   90.00
_cell.angle_gamma   90.00
#
_symmetry.space_group_name_H-M   'P 1'
#
loop_
_entity.id
_entity.type
_entity.pdbx_description
1 polymer ?
#
loop_
_entity_poly.entity_id
_entity_poly.type
_entity_poly.pdbx_seq_one_letter_code
_entity_poly.pdbx_strand_id
1 'polypeptide(L)'
;MPRRIDHVAIIVRNIEQALVFYRDALGITPSEIKEVPTEQVRIAFLPMGGPGGSELELIEPITPNSSLTRFLEKRGEGLHHICLEVADIDAALAEMQEKGVPVLDKQPRIAAAGRAIFLHPKGTNGVLLELLEKK
;
A
#
# COMPACT_ATOMS: atom_id res chain seq x y z
N MET A 1 -17.04 -4.73 7.49
CA MET A 1 -15.80 -4.13 7.85
C MET A 1 -15.11 -3.44 6.67
N PRO A 2 -14.45 -4.10 5.68
CA PRO A 2 -13.94 -3.34 4.54
C PRO A 2 -15.06 -2.82 3.65
N ARG A 3 -14.82 -1.63 3.09
CA ARG A 3 -15.78 -0.99 2.17
C ARG A 3 -15.45 -1.27 0.71
N ARG A 4 -14.16 -1.30 0.38
CA ARG A 4 -13.71 -1.39 -1.00
C ARG A 4 -12.20 -1.67 -1.05
N ILE A 5 -11.73 -2.05 -2.21
CA ILE A 5 -10.28 -2.07 -2.47
C ILE A 5 -9.87 -0.62 -2.73
N ASP A 6 -9.02 -0.07 -1.87
CA ASP A 6 -8.53 1.29 -2.07
C ASP A 6 -7.43 1.32 -3.13
N HIS A 7 -6.44 0.45 -2.98
CA HIS A 7 -5.36 0.39 -3.95
C HIS A 7 -4.66 -0.96 -3.96
N VAL A 8 -3.92 -1.18 -5.04
CA VAL A 8 -2.96 -2.28 -5.17
C VAL A 8 -1.58 -1.64 -5.28
N ALA A 9 -0.67 -2.03 -4.42
CA ALA A 9 0.69 -1.48 -4.40
C ALA A 9 1.65 -2.40 -5.13
N ILE A 10 2.44 -1.81 -6.01
CA ILE A 10 3.45 -2.49 -6.81
C ILE A 10 4.79 -1.87 -6.47
N ILE A 11 5.74 -2.69 -6.02
CA ILE A 11 7.08 -2.20 -5.72
C ILE A 11 7.91 -2.16 -7.00
N VAL A 12 8.58 -1.04 -7.22
CA VAL A 12 9.39 -0.80 -8.41
C VAL A 12 10.76 -0.24 -8.01
N ARG A 13 11.76 -0.45 -8.87
CA ARG A 13 13.09 0.11 -8.66
C ARG A 13 13.17 1.59 -8.96
N ASN A 14 12.36 2.05 -9.93
CA ASN A 14 12.39 3.44 -10.37
C ASN A 14 11.02 3.82 -10.92
N ILE A 15 10.38 4.82 -10.30
CA ILE A 15 9.05 5.25 -10.70
C ILE A 15 9.03 5.78 -12.12
N GLU A 16 10.01 6.60 -12.50
CA GLU A 16 10.04 7.19 -13.84
C GLU A 16 10.12 6.11 -14.92
N GLN A 17 10.89 5.06 -14.69
CA GLN A 17 10.96 3.95 -15.65
C GLN A 17 9.67 3.13 -15.67
N ALA A 18 9.05 2.92 -14.51
CA ALA A 18 7.78 2.19 -14.44
C ALA A 18 6.68 2.94 -15.18
N LEU A 19 6.69 4.26 -15.16
CA LEU A 19 5.69 5.09 -15.84
C LEU A 19 5.75 4.98 -17.35
N VAL A 20 6.83 4.49 -17.93
CA VAL A 20 6.87 4.19 -19.38
C VAL A 20 5.79 3.17 -19.72
N PHE A 21 5.53 2.21 -18.85
CA PHE A 21 4.42 1.27 -19.06
C PHE A 21 3.09 1.84 -18.56
N TYR A 22 3.02 2.20 -17.27
CA TYR A 22 1.72 2.52 -16.66
C TYR A 22 1.11 3.81 -17.16
N ARG A 23 1.91 4.82 -17.43
CA ARG A 23 1.43 6.11 -17.97
C ARG A 23 1.45 6.11 -19.47
N ASP A 24 2.61 5.82 -20.08
CA ASP A 24 2.79 6.06 -21.52
C ASP A 24 2.14 4.98 -22.37
N ALA A 25 2.26 3.71 -21.98
CA ALA A 25 1.64 2.61 -22.73
C ALA A 25 0.19 2.36 -22.29
N LEU A 26 -0.07 2.37 -20.98
CA LEU A 26 -1.39 2.02 -20.44
C LEU A 26 -2.32 3.22 -20.31
N GLY A 27 -1.77 4.43 -20.33
CA GLY A 27 -2.57 5.65 -20.33
C GLY A 27 -3.05 6.14 -18.98
N ILE A 28 -2.45 5.66 -17.87
CA ILE A 28 -2.86 6.10 -16.55
C ILE A 28 -1.99 7.29 -16.13
N THR A 29 -2.62 8.47 -15.94
CA THR A 29 -1.90 9.67 -15.53
C THR A 29 -1.78 9.69 -14.01
N PRO A 30 -0.55 9.84 -13.45
CA PRO A 30 -0.40 9.99 -12.02
C PRO A 30 -1.10 11.25 -11.53
N SER A 31 -1.83 11.14 -10.40
CA SER A 31 -2.40 12.33 -9.77
C SER A 31 -1.33 13.06 -8.95
N GLU A 32 -0.36 12.31 -8.44
CA GLU A 32 0.69 12.84 -7.58
C GLU A 32 1.84 11.85 -7.52
N ILE A 33 3.06 12.36 -7.38
CA ILE A 33 4.25 11.58 -7.03
C ILE A 33 4.86 12.30 -5.84
N LYS A 34 4.99 11.61 -4.70
CA LYS A 34 5.53 12.26 -3.51
C LYS A 34 6.39 11.31 -2.69
N GLU A 35 7.28 11.91 -1.91
CA GLU A 35 8.02 11.16 -0.91
C GLU A 35 7.19 11.04 0.37
N VAL A 36 7.27 9.87 0.99
CA VAL A 36 6.67 9.61 2.30
C VAL A 36 7.80 9.14 3.22
N PRO A 37 8.51 10.08 3.85
CA PRO A 37 9.70 9.73 4.65
C PRO A 37 9.41 8.77 5.79
N THR A 38 8.23 8.86 6.41
CA THR A 38 7.85 7.96 7.50
C THR A 38 7.75 6.51 7.04
N GLU A 39 7.51 6.28 5.75
CA GLU A 39 7.46 4.95 5.16
C GLU A 39 8.70 4.63 4.31
N GLN A 40 9.63 5.58 4.20
CA GLN A 40 10.90 5.43 3.48
C GLN A 40 10.70 5.10 2.01
N VAL A 41 9.71 5.74 1.37
CA VAL A 41 9.35 5.50 -0.03
C VAL A 41 9.01 6.78 -0.77
N ARG A 42 9.07 6.69 -2.11
CA ARG A 42 8.35 7.57 -3.03
C ARG A 42 7.17 6.79 -3.56
N ILE A 43 6.05 7.46 -3.74
CA ILE A 43 4.83 6.82 -4.24
C ILE A 43 4.30 7.61 -5.43
N ALA A 44 3.97 6.90 -6.52
CA ALA A 44 3.19 7.43 -7.62
C ALA A 44 1.76 6.91 -7.49
N PHE A 45 0.80 7.83 -7.41
CA PHE A 45 -0.61 7.49 -7.27
C PHE A 45 -1.26 7.49 -8.64
N LEU A 46 -1.78 6.35 -9.07
CA LEU A 46 -2.35 6.15 -10.40
C LEU A 46 -3.85 5.87 -10.28
N PRO A 47 -4.70 6.92 -10.22
CA PRO A 47 -6.13 6.73 -9.99
C PRO A 47 -6.84 6.22 -11.25
N MET A 48 -7.91 5.45 -11.03
CA MET A 48 -8.76 4.92 -12.07
C MET A 48 -10.21 4.95 -11.61
N GLY A 49 -11.14 5.08 -12.56
CA GLY A 49 -12.56 4.96 -12.26
C GLY A 49 -13.21 6.20 -11.67
N GLY A 50 -12.57 7.36 -11.73
CA GLY A 50 -13.13 8.61 -11.23
C GLY A 50 -13.28 8.66 -9.72
N PRO A 51 -14.11 9.58 -9.19
CA PRO A 51 -14.32 9.70 -7.74
C PRO A 51 -14.77 8.38 -7.13
N GLY A 52 -14.12 7.96 -6.03
CA GLY A 52 -14.42 6.68 -5.39
C GLY A 52 -13.85 5.47 -6.09
N GLY A 53 -13.11 5.66 -7.18
CA GLY A 53 -12.41 4.57 -7.86
C GLY A 53 -11.23 4.06 -7.07
N SER A 54 -10.67 2.95 -7.53
CA SER A 54 -9.45 2.39 -6.97
C SER A 54 -8.24 3.00 -7.64
N GLU A 55 -7.05 2.74 -7.09
CA GLU A 55 -5.81 3.20 -7.73
C GLU A 55 -4.73 2.15 -7.64
N LEU A 56 -3.78 2.24 -8.53
CA LEU A 56 -2.50 1.56 -8.38
C LEU A 56 -1.55 2.52 -7.67
N GLU A 57 -0.68 1.99 -6.83
CA GLU A 57 0.41 2.75 -6.23
C GLU A 57 1.71 2.10 -6.63
N LEU A 58 2.59 2.88 -7.26
CA LEU A 58 3.94 2.43 -7.53
C LEU A 58 4.80 2.92 -6.37
N ILE A 59 5.40 1.99 -5.64
CA ILE A 59 6.22 2.33 -4.47
C ILE A 59 7.68 2.05 -4.76
N GLU A 60 8.51 3.08 -4.50
CA GLU A 60 9.95 3.00 -4.73
C GLU A 60 10.66 3.25 -3.40
N PRO A 61 11.41 2.27 -2.87
CA PRO A 61 12.19 2.49 -1.65
C PRO A 61 13.23 3.59 -1.85
N ILE A 62 13.40 4.47 -0.86
CA ILE A 62 14.34 5.59 -0.96
C ILE A 62 15.47 5.55 0.05
N THR A 63 15.46 4.57 0.96
CA THR A 63 16.54 4.42 1.94
C THR A 63 17.15 3.03 1.84
N PRO A 64 18.49 2.91 2.00
CA PRO A 64 19.11 1.60 2.06
C PRO A 64 18.67 0.86 3.32
N ASN A 65 18.59 -0.46 3.24
CA ASN A 65 18.31 -1.35 4.38
C ASN A 65 16.90 -1.22 5.00
N SER A 66 15.97 -0.54 4.34
CA SER A 66 14.57 -0.59 4.77
C SER A 66 13.97 -1.97 4.46
N SER A 67 12.85 -2.30 5.10
CA SER A 67 12.17 -3.56 4.80
C SER A 67 11.73 -3.65 3.35
N LEU A 68 11.35 -2.51 2.75
CA LEU A 68 10.96 -2.46 1.34
C LEU A 68 12.16 -2.63 0.42
N THR A 69 13.30 -2.03 0.76
CA THR A 69 14.54 -2.25 0.01
C THR A 69 14.93 -3.72 0.03
N ARG A 70 14.86 -4.35 1.21
CA ARG A 70 15.16 -5.78 1.33
C ARG A 70 14.18 -6.64 0.55
N PHE A 71 12.89 -6.28 0.56
CA PHE A 71 11.88 -6.97 -0.25
C PHE A 71 12.24 -6.92 -1.73
N LEU A 72 12.57 -5.71 -2.21
CA LEU A 72 12.92 -5.50 -3.62
C LEU A 72 14.15 -6.30 -4.03
N GLU A 73 15.18 -6.30 -3.18
CA GLU A 73 16.41 -7.05 -3.43
C GLU A 73 16.17 -8.55 -3.46
N LYS A 74 15.31 -9.04 -2.58
CA LYS A 74 15.08 -10.47 -2.42
C LYS A 74 14.09 -11.02 -3.44
N ARG A 75 13.02 -10.27 -3.72
CA ARG A 75 11.91 -10.75 -4.55
C ARG A 75 11.80 -10.06 -5.91
N GLY A 76 12.48 -8.93 -6.10
CA GLY A 76 12.37 -8.14 -7.31
C GLY A 76 11.09 -7.31 -7.35
N GLU A 77 10.84 -6.70 -8.50
CA GLU A 77 9.64 -5.89 -8.72
C GLU A 77 8.39 -6.76 -8.80
N GLY A 78 7.25 -6.20 -8.37
CA GLY A 78 5.98 -6.89 -8.46
C GLY A 78 4.99 -6.45 -7.40
N LEU A 79 3.96 -7.25 -7.19
CA LEU A 79 2.93 -6.95 -6.19
C LEU A 79 3.55 -6.92 -4.79
N HIS A 80 3.20 -5.88 -4.03
CA HIS A 80 3.63 -5.76 -2.64
C HIS A 80 2.46 -6.00 -1.69
N HIS A 81 1.34 -5.29 -1.88
CA HIS A 81 0.19 -5.46 -1.02
C HIS A 81 -1.10 -4.99 -1.69
N ILE A 82 -2.21 -5.38 -1.08
CA ILE A 82 -3.54 -4.90 -1.41
C ILE A 82 -4.06 -4.14 -0.20
N CYS A 83 -4.63 -2.96 -0.42
CA CYS A 83 -5.18 -2.13 0.64
C CYS A 83 -6.70 -2.11 0.56
N LEU A 84 -7.33 -2.37 1.69
CA LEU A 84 -8.79 -2.30 1.85
C LEU A 84 -9.14 -1.12 2.73
N GLU A 85 -10.11 -0.33 2.31
CA GLU A 85 -10.58 0.81 3.09
C GLU A 85 -11.57 0.36 4.16
N VAL A 86 -11.37 0.89 5.39
CA VAL A 86 -12.30 0.66 6.52
C VAL A 86 -12.76 2.01 7.07
N ALA A 87 -13.89 1.99 7.77
CA ALA A 87 -14.45 3.21 8.35
C ALA A 87 -13.68 3.69 9.58
N ASP A 88 -13.21 2.75 10.41
CA ASP A 88 -12.62 3.04 11.71
C ASP A 88 -11.48 2.05 11.95
N ILE A 89 -10.24 2.55 11.84
CA ILE A 89 -9.07 1.68 11.94
C ILE A 89 -8.84 1.17 13.36
N ASP A 90 -9.18 1.96 14.36
CA ASP A 90 -9.03 1.50 15.74
C ASP A 90 -9.98 0.35 16.04
N ALA A 91 -11.22 0.45 15.57
CA ALA A 91 -12.18 -0.63 15.70
C ALA A 91 -11.76 -1.86 14.90
N ALA A 92 -11.23 -1.65 13.71
CA ALA A 92 -10.74 -2.75 12.87
C ALA A 92 -9.59 -3.50 13.54
N LEU A 93 -8.63 -2.76 14.12
CA LEU A 93 -7.52 -3.38 14.84
C LEU A 93 -8.01 -4.20 16.03
N ALA A 94 -8.92 -3.64 16.82
CA ALA A 94 -9.48 -4.33 17.98
C ALA A 94 -10.19 -5.62 17.55
N GLU A 95 -10.96 -5.57 16.47
CA GLU A 95 -11.66 -6.74 15.96
C GLU A 95 -10.70 -7.82 15.47
N MET A 96 -9.64 -7.43 14.77
CA MET A 96 -8.63 -8.40 14.31
C MET A 96 -7.95 -9.06 15.50
N GLN A 97 -7.59 -8.30 16.51
CA GLN A 97 -6.97 -8.84 17.72
C GLN A 97 -7.91 -9.79 18.45
N GLU A 98 -9.18 -9.43 18.59
CA GLU A 98 -10.17 -10.28 19.25
C GLU A 98 -10.35 -11.61 18.51
N LYS A 99 -10.30 -11.58 17.19
CA LYS A 99 -10.46 -12.79 16.36
C LYS A 99 -9.18 -13.58 16.20
N GLY A 100 -8.09 -13.15 16.83
CA GLY A 100 -6.80 -13.85 16.78
C GLY A 100 -6.08 -13.73 15.44
N VAL A 101 -6.41 -12.73 14.64
CA VAL A 101 -5.74 -12.50 13.36
C VAL A 101 -4.37 -11.88 13.62
N PRO A 102 -3.29 -12.43 13.04
CA PRO A 102 -1.96 -11.84 13.22
C PRO A 102 -1.87 -10.48 12.55
N VAL A 103 -1.54 -9.46 13.34
CA VAL A 103 -1.40 -8.07 12.88
C VAL A 103 0.05 -7.66 13.06
N LEU A 104 0.64 -7.01 12.04
CA LEU A 104 2.03 -6.57 12.12
C LEU A 104 2.19 -5.31 12.96
N ASP A 105 1.17 -4.46 13.00
CA ASP A 105 1.19 -3.20 13.74
C ASP A 105 0.49 -3.37 15.09
N LYS A 106 1.12 -2.91 16.18
CA LYS A 106 0.47 -2.89 17.49
C LYS A 106 -0.54 -1.77 17.62
N GLN A 107 -0.31 -0.69 16.88
CA GLN A 107 -1.17 0.48 16.82
C GLN A 107 -1.21 0.94 15.37
N PRO A 108 -2.30 1.62 14.95
CA PRO A 108 -2.35 2.18 13.62
C PRO A 108 -1.20 3.17 13.41
N ARG A 109 -0.55 3.05 12.25
CA ARG A 109 0.54 3.94 11.84
C ARG A 109 0.02 5.00 10.89
N ILE A 110 0.75 6.10 10.78
CA ILE A 110 0.43 7.15 9.81
C ILE A 110 0.92 6.68 8.44
N ALA A 111 -0.01 6.61 7.49
CA ALA A 111 0.26 6.25 6.10
C ALA A 111 0.03 7.47 5.21
N ALA A 112 0.32 7.32 3.91
CA ALA A 112 0.20 8.43 2.97
C ALA A 112 -1.20 9.04 2.92
N ALA A 113 -2.26 8.22 2.98
CA ALA A 113 -3.64 8.67 2.81
C ALA A 113 -4.48 8.62 4.09
N GLY A 114 -3.89 8.25 5.23
CA GLY A 114 -4.62 8.16 6.48
C GLY A 114 -3.88 7.34 7.53
N ARG A 115 -4.62 6.55 8.30
CA ARG A 115 -4.06 5.68 9.34
C ARG A 115 -4.31 4.22 8.96
N ALA A 116 -3.32 3.36 9.15
CA ALA A 116 -3.38 2.02 8.61
C ALA A 116 -2.72 0.97 9.51
N ILE A 117 -3.09 -0.29 9.26
CA ILE A 117 -2.40 -1.46 9.83
C ILE A 117 -2.15 -2.46 8.73
N PHE A 118 -1.12 -3.29 8.89
CA PHE A 118 -0.87 -4.44 8.04
C PHE A 118 -1.25 -5.73 8.76
N LEU A 119 -1.90 -6.64 8.05
CA LEU A 119 -2.17 -7.99 8.52
C LEU A 119 -1.07 -8.91 8.02
N HIS A 120 -0.60 -9.83 8.89
CA HIS A 120 0.48 -10.73 8.52
C HIS A 120 0.00 -11.74 7.46
N PRO A 121 0.78 -11.98 6.40
CA PRO A 121 0.37 -12.89 5.32
C PRO A 121 -0.01 -14.31 5.76
N LYS A 122 0.52 -14.80 6.86
CA LYS A 122 0.17 -16.14 7.34
C LYS A 122 -1.30 -16.25 7.78
N GLY A 123 -1.94 -15.12 8.11
CA GLY A 123 -3.36 -15.08 8.46
C GLY A 123 -4.27 -14.74 7.30
N THR A 124 -3.72 -14.45 6.13
CA THR A 124 -4.46 -13.94 4.98
C THR A 124 -4.12 -14.71 3.70
N ASN A 125 -3.75 -15.97 3.83
CA ASN A 125 -3.48 -16.86 2.70
C ASN A 125 -2.32 -16.37 1.82
N GLY A 126 -1.30 -15.78 2.44
CA GLY A 126 -0.08 -15.38 1.75
C GLY A 126 -0.10 -13.99 1.15
N VAL A 127 -1.16 -13.22 1.36
CA VAL A 127 -1.29 -11.86 0.82
C VAL A 127 -1.04 -10.84 1.93
N LEU A 128 -0.13 -9.91 1.71
CA LEU A 128 0.03 -8.79 2.63
C LEU A 128 -1.15 -7.83 2.43
N LEU A 129 -2.03 -7.76 3.41
CA LEU A 129 -3.21 -6.90 3.36
C LEU A 129 -3.01 -5.68 4.27
N GLU A 130 -3.33 -4.52 3.75
CA GLU A 130 -3.37 -3.28 4.50
C GLU A 130 -4.83 -2.90 4.74
N LEU A 131 -5.16 -2.46 5.96
CA LEU A 131 -6.44 -1.83 6.26
C LEU A 131 -6.17 -0.36 6.48
N LEU A 132 -6.97 0.51 5.86
CA LEU A 132 -6.74 1.96 5.84
C LEU A 132 -8.02 2.71 6.16
N GLU A 133 -7.92 3.60 7.15
CA GLU A 133 -8.94 4.63 7.37
C GLU A 133 -8.43 5.90 6.71
N LYS A 134 -9.10 6.34 5.64
CA LYS A 134 -8.69 7.54 4.91
C LYS A 134 -9.06 8.79 5.69
N LYS A 135 -8.25 9.81 5.48
CA LYS A 135 -8.53 11.14 6.06
C LYS A 135 -9.83 11.71 5.54
#